data_2ef938b259712f8e81c7bedc2440c0c1
#
_entry.id   2ef938b259712f8e81c7bedc2440c0c1
#
_cell.length_a   1.000
_cell.length_b   1.000
_cell.length_c   1.000
_cell.angle_alpha   90.00
_cell.angle_beta   90.00
_cell.angle_gamma   90.00
#
_symmetry.space_group_name_H-M   'P 1'
#
loop_
_entity.id
_entity.type
_entity.pdbx_description
1 polymer ?
#
loop_
_entity_poly.entity_id
_entity_poly.type
_entity_poly.pdbx_seq_one_letter_code
_entity_poly.pdbx_strand_id
1 'polypeptide(L)'
;MNIKQYPPVINSISVYELVRQVKMFDPLPGNCWIGLHDEPENALEKYILDSYDMYFKDMFPNVTGFEWWFHYIKKCDRMIAFHSDHDEMVRRENEGEMIYPLLSTVTYLNNHKSPTIVWDTSTGNNQKEYRNIPPTEVVFSIPEEGRMLTFNPRYIHGVLPHSEGRITLMYNIWDYRPKALNRLGQRTLARNMSSQFFARHESIDPVTWLGETCDSTVTLFGPDWKRQITFKHPVGISEIGSFWKVIQ
;
A
#
# COMPACT_ATOMS: atom_id res chain seq x y z
N MET A 1 5.90 12.40 -9.89
CA MET A 1 5.19 11.59 -8.87
C MET A 1 5.57 12.03 -7.45
N ASN A 2 4.60 12.19 -6.53
CA ASN A 2 4.91 12.55 -5.13
C ASN A 2 4.96 11.27 -4.27
N ILE A 3 6.11 10.61 -4.29
CA ILE A 3 6.41 9.43 -3.48
C ILE A 3 7.58 9.78 -2.58
N LYS A 4 7.45 9.48 -1.28
CA LYS A 4 8.49 9.75 -0.28
C LYS A 4 8.81 8.50 0.52
N GLN A 5 10.05 8.40 0.97
CA GLN A 5 10.46 7.45 1.99
C GLN A 5 10.81 8.22 3.27
N TYR A 6 10.38 7.67 4.39
CA TYR A 6 10.66 8.20 5.71
C TYR A 6 11.54 7.21 6.48
N PRO A 7 12.45 7.71 7.32
CA PRO A 7 13.23 6.87 8.21
C PRO A 7 12.30 6.17 9.23
N PRO A 8 12.79 5.18 9.96
CA PRO A 8 12.05 4.55 11.04
C PRO A 8 11.54 5.59 12.06
N VAL A 9 10.33 5.40 12.58
CA VAL A 9 9.82 6.17 13.72
C VAL A 9 10.69 5.84 14.93
N ILE A 10 11.66 6.71 15.20
CA ILE A 10 12.63 6.53 16.29
C ILE A 10 11.90 6.79 17.62
N ASN A 11 11.98 5.86 18.56
CA ASN A 11 11.56 5.95 19.96
C ASN A 11 10.12 5.57 20.34
N SER A 12 9.25 5.11 19.42
CA SER A 12 7.92 4.70 19.86
C SER A 12 7.84 3.18 20.11
N ILE A 13 8.20 2.36 19.14
CA ILE A 13 8.09 0.90 19.22
C ILE A 13 9.17 0.27 18.36
N SER A 14 9.81 -0.79 18.84
CA SER A 14 10.81 -1.52 18.07
C SER A 14 10.15 -2.31 16.93
N VAL A 15 10.83 -2.42 15.79
CA VAL A 15 10.36 -3.26 14.67
C VAL A 15 10.15 -4.71 15.12
N TYR A 16 10.98 -5.19 16.05
CA TYR A 16 10.80 -6.51 16.63
C TYR A 16 9.43 -6.71 17.28
N GLU A 17 8.95 -5.71 18.05
CA GLU A 17 7.62 -5.78 18.67
C GLU A 17 6.50 -5.73 17.64
N LEU A 18 6.62 -4.91 16.59
CA LEU A 18 5.66 -4.89 15.49
C LEU A 18 5.59 -6.25 14.79
N VAL A 19 6.73 -6.87 14.47
CA VAL A 19 6.81 -8.21 13.87
C VAL A 19 6.19 -9.26 14.79
N ARG A 20 6.44 -9.19 16.10
CA ARG A 20 5.84 -10.09 17.09
C ARG A 20 4.31 -10.01 17.05
N GLN A 21 3.76 -8.81 17.02
CA GLN A 21 2.30 -8.61 16.97
C GLN A 21 1.70 -8.99 15.63
N VAL A 22 2.35 -8.71 14.51
CA VAL A 22 1.91 -9.23 13.20
C VAL A 22 1.78 -10.74 13.24
N LYS A 23 2.79 -11.46 13.75
CA LYS A 23 2.75 -12.92 13.86
C LYS A 23 1.66 -13.43 14.83
N MET A 24 1.36 -12.66 15.87
CA MET A 24 0.31 -13.01 16.84
C MET A 24 -1.11 -12.83 16.26
N PHE A 25 -1.31 -11.81 15.44
CA PHE A 25 -2.63 -11.51 14.85
C PHE A 25 -2.86 -12.16 13.49
N ASP A 26 -1.86 -12.84 12.91
CA ASP A 26 -2.00 -13.48 11.59
C ASP A 26 -2.75 -14.83 11.67
N PRO A 27 -3.78 -15.06 10.82
CA PRO A 27 -4.23 -14.19 9.75
C PRO A 27 -5.15 -13.06 10.23
N LEU A 28 -4.85 -11.83 9.78
CA LEU A 28 -5.75 -10.70 10.01
C LEU A 28 -7.04 -10.88 9.20
N PRO A 29 -8.22 -10.77 9.82
CA PRO A 29 -9.48 -11.05 9.11
C PRO A 29 -9.92 -9.92 8.16
N GLY A 30 -9.07 -9.00 7.79
CA GLY A 30 -9.28 -7.85 6.90
C GLY A 30 -8.74 -6.54 7.47
N ASN A 31 -9.07 -5.38 6.86
CA ASN A 31 -8.62 -4.09 7.32
C ASN A 31 -9.27 -3.67 8.64
N CYS A 32 -8.51 -2.99 9.48
CA CYS A 32 -8.92 -2.50 10.78
C CYS A 32 -9.05 -0.98 10.76
N TRP A 33 -9.67 -0.43 11.80
CA TRP A 33 -9.78 1.02 12.00
C TRP A 33 -9.25 1.42 13.37
N ILE A 34 -8.55 2.56 13.42
CA ILE A 34 -8.31 3.33 14.64
C ILE A 34 -8.61 4.80 14.37
N GLY A 35 -9.42 5.42 15.24
CA GLY A 35 -9.66 6.86 15.21
C GLY A 35 -8.45 7.66 15.72
N LEU A 36 -8.30 8.89 15.24
CA LEU A 36 -7.17 9.75 15.64
C LEU A 36 -7.07 9.95 17.17
N HIS A 37 -8.21 9.97 17.86
CA HIS A 37 -8.29 10.22 19.31
C HIS A 37 -8.57 8.95 20.13
N ASP A 38 -8.52 7.77 19.47
CA ASP A 38 -8.69 6.51 20.16
C ASP A 38 -7.40 6.12 20.93
N GLU A 39 -7.57 5.51 22.10
CA GLU A 39 -6.45 4.87 22.79
C GLU A 39 -6.00 3.61 22.01
N PRO A 40 -4.69 3.46 21.72
CA PRO A 40 -4.19 2.29 21.01
C PRO A 40 -4.29 1.03 21.89
N GLU A 41 -4.86 -0.05 21.36
CA GLU A 41 -5.00 -1.33 22.06
C GLU A 41 -3.80 -2.28 21.85
N ASN A 42 -2.94 -1.94 20.90
CA ASN A 42 -1.78 -2.76 20.52
C ASN A 42 -0.65 -1.90 19.94
N ALA A 43 0.54 -2.51 19.77
CA ALA A 43 1.70 -1.77 19.27
C ALA A 43 1.58 -1.34 17.81
N LEU A 44 0.79 -2.02 16.98
CA LEU A 44 0.59 -1.62 15.58
C LEU A 44 -0.21 -0.31 15.53
N GLU A 45 -1.29 -0.22 16.30
CA GLU A 45 -2.09 1.00 16.42
C GLU A 45 -1.29 2.16 17.02
N LYS A 46 -0.51 1.88 18.08
CA LYS A 46 0.36 2.90 18.66
C LYS A 46 1.39 3.42 17.65
N TYR A 47 2.03 2.54 16.87
CA TYR A 47 2.96 2.93 15.83
C TYR A 47 2.31 3.84 14.78
N ILE A 48 1.07 3.54 14.37
CA ILE A 48 0.33 4.34 13.40
C ILE A 48 0.09 5.76 13.93
N LEU A 49 -0.41 5.89 15.16
CA LEU A 49 -0.64 7.20 15.79
C LEU A 49 0.66 7.99 15.96
N ASP A 50 1.73 7.36 16.44
CA ASP A 50 3.05 8.01 16.62
C ASP A 50 3.64 8.47 15.29
N SER A 51 3.52 7.64 14.21
CA SER A 51 4.04 8.01 12.88
C SER A 51 3.23 9.14 12.24
N TYR A 52 1.92 9.19 12.47
CA TYR A 52 1.10 10.31 12.03
C TYR A 52 1.50 11.59 12.75
N ASP A 53 1.62 11.56 14.09
CA ASP A 53 1.99 12.73 14.88
C ASP A 53 3.37 13.28 14.48
N MET A 54 4.31 12.39 14.16
CA MET A 54 5.67 12.75 13.78
C MET A 54 5.79 13.31 12.35
N TYR A 55 5.06 12.75 11.38
CA TYR A 55 5.32 13.02 9.96
C TYR A 55 4.17 13.69 9.21
N PHE A 56 2.92 13.57 9.68
CA PHE A 56 1.76 13.89 8.85
C PHE A 56 0.79 14.89 9.46
N LYS A 57 0.83 15.13 10.75
CA LYS A 57 -0.08 16.00 11.49
C LYS A 57 -0.21 17.39 10.89
N ASP A 58 0.91 18.02 10.52
CA ASP A 58 0.92 19.36 9.94
C ASP A 58 0.42 19.35 8.47
N MET A 59 0.57 18.24 7.76
CA MET A 59 0.12 18.12 6.37
C MET A 59 -1.36 17.80 6.27
N PHE A 60 -1.92 17.08 7.22
CA PHE A 60 -3.30 16.61 7.22
C PHE A 60 -3.98 16.88 8.57
N PRO A 61 -4.30 18.15 8.90
CA PRO A 61 -4.82 18.50 10.23
C PRO A 61 -6.25 18.02 10.50
N ASN A 62 -7.01 17.65 9.47
CA ASN A 62 -8.42 17.24 9.56
C ASN A 62 -8.62 15.72 9.41
N VAL A 63 -7.74 14.93 10.00
CA VAL A 63 -7.84 13.47 9.94
C VAL A 63 -8.86 12.96 10.94
N THR A 64 -9.71 12.02 10.51
CA THR A 64 -10.64 11.29 11.39
C THR A 64 -9.98 10.04 11.97
N GLY A 65 -9.13 9.37 11.20
CA GLY A 65 -8.44 8.17 11.65
C GLY A 65 -7.75 7.41 10.52
N PHE A 66 -7.46 6.17 10.81
CA PHE A 66 -6.60 5.32 9.99
C PHE A 66 -7.24 3.96 9.75
N GLU A 67 -7.38 3.60 8.49
CA GLU A 67 -7.58 2.23 8.07
C GLU A 67 -6.22 1.55 8.06
N TRP A 68 -6.09 0.35 8.64
CA TRP A 68 -4.81 -0.34 8.70
C TRP A 68 -4.93 -1.84 8.54
N TRP A 69 -3.88 -2.46 7.99
CA TRP A 69 -3.72 -3.90 7.83
C TRP A 69 -2.23 -4.25 7.74
N PHE A 70 -1.94 -5.54 7.72
CA PHE A 70 -0.58 -6.02 7.49
C PHE A 70 -0.58 -7.19 6.51
N HIS A 71 0.56 -7.39 5.87
CA HIS A 71 0.84 -8.60 5.12
C HIS A 71 2.02 -9.35 5.75
N TYR A 72 1.80 -10.63 6.03
CA TYR A 72 2.83 -11.59 6.35
C TYR A 72 2.78 -12.69 5.30
N ILE A 73 3.68 -12.65 4.31
CA ILE A 73 3.68 -13.54 3.15
C ILE A 73 4.51 -14.76 3.47
N LYS A 74 3.83 -15.89 3.69
CA LYS A 74 4.42 -17.18 4.11
C LYS A 74 4.72 -18.13 2.93
N LYS A 75 4.28 -17.79 1.71
CA LYS A 75 4.45 -18.63 0.51
C LYS A 75 4.97 -17.82 -0.67
N CYS A 76 5.87 -18.41 -1.41
CA CYS A 76 6.67 -17.75 -2.45
C CYS A 76 5.96 -17.44 -3.78
N ASP A 77 4.74 -17.88 -4.00
CA ASP A 77 4.05 -17.76 -5.30
C ASP A 77 2.97 -16.68 -5.34
N ARG A 78 2.80 -15.92 -4.25
CA ARG A 78 1.77 -14.88 -4.18
C ARG A 78 2.30 -13.53 -4.59
N MET A 79 1.54 -12.86 -5.45
CA MET A 79 1.67 -11.43 -5.69
C MET A 79 0.64 -10.65 -4.86
N ILE A 80 0.91 -9.39 -4.59
CA ILE A 80 -0.11 -8.43 -4.21
C ILE A 80 -0.57 -7.78 -5.50
N ALA A 81 -1.81 -8.06 -5.91
CA ALA A 81 -2.36 -7.55 -7.16
C ALA A 81 -2.25 -6.03 -7.24
N PHE A 82 -2.04 -5.52 -8.44
CA PHE A 82 -1.95 -4.10 -8.67
C PHE A 82 -3.34 -3.45 -8.53
N HIS A 83 -3.44 -2.44 -7.66
CA HIS A 83 -4.67 -1.74 -7.30
C HIS A 83 -4.38 -0.31 -6.86
N SER A 84 -5.42 0.47 -6.67
CA SER A 84 -5.41 1.75 -5.93
C SER A 84 -6.17 1.57 -4.62
N ASP A 85 -5.81 2.34 -3.59
CA ASP A 85 -6.55 2.33 -2.33
C ASP A 85 -7.78 3.25 -2.43
N HIS A 86 -8.94 2.73 -2.08
CA HIS A 86 -10.21 3.47 -2.09
C HIS A 86 -11.23 2.85 -1.14
N ASP A 87 -12.30 3.60 -0.82
CA ASP A 87 -13.43 3.05 -0.06
C ASP A 87 -14.21 2.05 -0.91
N GLU A 88 -14.00 0.78 -0.66
CA GLU A 88 -14.62 -0.31 -1.41
C GLU A 88 -16.16 -0.35 -1.23
N MET A 89 -16.68 0.12 -0.08
CA MET A 89 -18.12 0.17 0.14
C MET A 89 -18.77 1.26 -0.68
N VAL A 90 -18.18 2.46 -0.71
CA VAL A 90 -18.67 3.56 -1.54
C VAL A 90 -18.62 3.17 -3.02
N ARG A 91 -17.52 2.57 -3.49
CA ARG A 91 -17.40 2.07 -4.85
C ARG A 91 -18.53 1.13 -5.27
N ARG A 92 -18.95 0.25 -4.36
CA ARG A 92 -20.04 -0.72 -4.61
C ARG A 92 -21.42 -0.11 -4.54
N GLU A 93 -21.64 0.81 -3.59
CA GLU A 93 -22.94 1.45 -3.37
C GLU A 93 -23.24 2.53 -4.43
N ASN A 94 -22.22 3.18 -4.98
CA ASN A 94 -22.34 4.34 -5.86
C ASN A 94 -21.85 4.08 -7.30
N GLU A 95 -22.18 2.92 -7.87
CA GLU A 95 -21.95 2.60 -9.31
C GLU A 95 -20.50 2.79 -9.79
N GLY A 96 -19.52 2.62 -8.88
CA GLY A 96 -18.11 2.70 -9.21
C GLY A 96 -17.46 4.05 -8.91
N GLU A 97 -18.15 4.98 -8.25
CA GLU A 97 -17.53 6.18 -7.70
C GLU A 97 -16.44 5.79 -6.69
N MET A 98 -15.26 6.41 -6.82
CA MET A 98 -14.12 6.12 -5.95
C MET A 98 -13.82 7.29 -5.03
N ILE A 99 -13.88 7.04 -3.73
CA ILE A 99 -13.35 7.95 -2.70
C ILE A 99 -12.05 7.37 -2.18
N TYR A 100 -11.03 8.20 -2.15
CA TYR A 100 -9.65 7.82 -1.83
C TYR A 100 -9.26 8.35 -0.46
N PRO A 101 -8.39 7.64 0.28
CA PRO A 101 -7.75 8.20 1.45
C PRO A 101 -6.91 9.43 1.09
N LEU A 102 -6.49 10.19 2.09
CA LEU A 102 -5.59 11.33 1.91
C LEU A 102 -4.17 10.91 1.56
N LEU A 103 -3.72 9.79 2.12
CA LEU A 103 -2.38 9.23 1.92
C LEU A 103 -2.40 7.71 2.16
N SER A 104 -1.62 6.98 1.37
CA SER A 104 -1.31 5.56 1.59
C SER A 104 0.12 5.39 2.09
N THR A 105 0.32 4.46 3.02
CA THR A 105 1.62 4.16 3.61
C THR A 105 1.93 2.66 3.58
N VAL A 106 3.21 2.32 3.47
CA VAL A 106 3.74 0.96 3.63
C VAL A 106 4.99 1.00 4.49
N THR A 107 4.92 0.47 5.71
CA THR A 107 6.08 0.30 6.58
C THR A 107 6.65 -1.10 6.41
N TYR A 108 7.93 -1.20 6.10
CA TYR A 108 8.65 -2.46 5.96
C TYR A 108 9.13 -2.95 7.32
N LEU A 109 8.67 -4.12 7.75
CA LEU A 109 9.02 -4.69 9.05
C LEU A 109 10.19 -5.68 8.98
N ASN A 110 10.75 -5.89 7.79
CA ASN A 110 11.99 -6.62 7.57
C ASN A 110 12.62 -6.22 6.24
N ASN A 111 13.92 -6.49 6.11
CA ASN A 111 14.60 -6.41 4.83
C ASN A 111 14.09 -7.49 3.89
N HIS A 112 13.80 -7.14 2.66
CA HIS A 112 13.35 -8.08 1.64
C HIS A 112 13.71 -7.62 0.23
N LYS A 113 13.87 -8.55 -0.71
CA LYS A 113 14.26 -8.21 -2.09
C LYS A 113 13.09 -7.77 -2.98
N SER A 114 11.85 -8.12 -2.62
CA SER A 114 10.69 -7.81 -3.46
C SER A 114 10.15 -6.42 -3.17
N PRO A 115 10.27 -5.47 -4.12
CA PRO A 115 9.87 -4.09 -3.92
C PRO A 115 8.35 -3.93 -3.90
N THR A 116 7.90 -2.88 -3.24
CA THR A 116 6.62 -2.27 -3.57
C THR A 116 6.79 -1.48 -4.84
N ILE A 117 5.94 -1.73 -5.84
CA ILE A 117 5.95 -1.03 -7.12
C ILE A 117 4.79 -0.06 -7.12
N VAL A 118 5.05 1.20 -7.47
CA VAL A 118 4.03 2.26 -7.56
C VAL A 118 4.16 2.93 -8.93
N TRP A 119 3.02 3.11 -9.60
CA TRP A 119 2.93 3.76 -10.91
C TRP A 119 2.23 5.10 -10.79
N ASP A 120 2.63 6.08 -11.58
CA ASP A 120 1.98 7.38 -11.64
C ASP A 120 0.64 7.38 -12.38
N THR A 121 0.21 6.23 -12.91
CA THR A 121 -1.12 6.10 -13.48
C THR A 121 -2.14 6.23 -12.35
N SER A 122 -2.85 7.34 -12.37
CA SER A 122 -3.94 7.63 -11.45
C SER A 122 -5.21 6.95 -11.96
N THR A 123 -5.87 6.23 -11.09
CA THR A 123 -7.28 5.88 -11.33
C THR A 123 -8.09 7.16 -11.26
N GLY A 124 -8.72 7.56 -12.36
CA GLY A 124 -9.77 8.58 -12.35
C GLY A 124 -10.91 8.18 -11.42
N ASN A 125 -11.95 9.01 -11.34
CA ASN A 125 -13.14 8.68 -10.54
C ASN A 125 -13.90 7.44 -11.07
N ASN A 126 -13.42 6.81 -12.14
CA ASN A 126 -14.04 5.64 -12.75
C ASN A 126 -12.98 4.61 -13.15
N GLN A 127 -13.08 3.38 -12.64
CA GLN A 127 -12.18 2.26 -12.88
C GLN A 127 -11.92 1.92 -14.36
N LYS A 128 -12.84 2.26 -15.26
CA LYS A 128 -12.72 1.95 -16.70
C LYS A 128 -11.71 2.83 -17.42
N GLU A 129 -11.37 3.99 -16.89
CA GLU A 129 -10.57 5.01 -17.57
C GLU A 129 -9.06 4.77 -17.50
N TYR A 130 -8.55 4.11 -16.47
CA TYR A 130 -7.09 3.98 -16.27
C TYR A 130 -6.44 2.82 -17.02
N ARG A 131 -7.22 1.89 -17.57
CA ARG A 131 -6.67 0.71 -18.26
C ARG A 131 -5.86 1.03 -19.52
N ASN A 132 -5.97 2.24 -20.04
CA ASN A 132 -5.41 2.63 -21.33
C ASN A 132 -4.32 3.72 -21.24
N ILE A 133 -3.97 4.17 -20.03
CA ILE A 133 -2.94 5.21 -19.86
C ILE A 133 -1.65 4.56 -19.39
N PRO A 134 -0.60 4.51 -20.23
CA PRO A 134 0.68 3.96 -19.79
C PRO A 134 1.30 4.85 -18.71
N PRO A 135 1.99 4.27 -17.71
CA PRO A 135 2.70 5.06 -16.72
C PRO A 135 3.87 5.80 -17.38
N THR A 136 4.09 7.04 -16.95
CA THR A 136 5.27 7.82 -17.32
C THR A 136 6.38 7.66 -16.27
N GLU A 137 6.03 7.34 -15.05
CA GLU A 137 6.97 7.07 -13.96
C GLU A 137 6.58 5.81 -13.19
N VAL A 138 7.57 4.96 -12.91
CA VAL A 138 7.41 3.76 -12.07
C VAL A 138 8.45 3.81 -10.95
N VAL A 139 8.00 3.56 -9.73
CA VAL A 139 8.85 3.55 -8.53
C VAL A 139 8.95 2.14 -7.99
N PHE A 140 10.17 1.66 -7.77
CA PHE A 140 10.48 0.45 -7.02
C PHE A 140 11.02 0.83 -5.66
N SER A 141 10.26 0.56 -4.62
CA SER A 141 10.69 0.77 -3.24
C SER A 141 11.10 -0.56 -2.62
N ILE A 142 12.41 -0.75 -2.45
CA ILE A 142 13.00 -1.95 -1.87
C ILE A 142 12.74 -1.94 -0.36
N PRO A 143 12.17 -3.03 0.21
CA PRO A 143 11.96 -3.15 1.64
C PRO A 143 13.26 -3.08 2.43
N GLU A 144 13.33 -2.11 3.33
CA GLU A 144 14.34 -1.95 4.35
C GLU A 144 13.66 -1.83 5.71
N GLU A 145 14.12 -2.61 6.66
CA GLU A 145 13.51 -2.70 7.99
C GLU A 145 13.35 -1.33 8.64
N GLY A 146 12.11 -1.05 9.06
CA GLY A 146 11.69 0.19 9.71
C GLY A 146 11.37 1.33 8.77
N ARG A 147 11.75 1.30 7.50
CA ARG A 147 11.43 2.38 6.55
C ARG A 147 9.95 2.39 6.17
N MET A 148 9.43 3.58 5.97
CA MET A 148 8.06 3.80 5.52
C MET A 148 8.03 4.48 4.16
N LEU A 149 7.35 3.86 3.20
CA LEU A 149 7.01 4.41 1.90
C LEU A 149 5.65 5.10 1.98
N THR A 150 5.51 6.27 1.35
CA THR A 150 4.22 6.96 1.20
C THR A 150 3.97 7.36 -0.24
N PHE A 151 2.70 7.32 -0.65
CA PHE A 151 2.28 7.68 -2.00
C PHE A 151 0.82 8.11 -2.06
N ASN A 152 0.45 8.76 -3.17
CA ASN A 152 -0.94 9.10 -3.44
C ASN A 152 -1.76 7.82 -3.62
N PRO A 153 -2.84 7.60 -2.86
CA PRO A 153 -3.66 6.38 -2.93
C PRO A 153 -4.29 6.12 -4.30
N ARG A 154 -4.39 7.13 -5.15
CA ARG A 154 -4.88 7.00 -6.54
C ARG A 154 -3.89 6.28 -7.46
N TYR A 155 -2.60 6.20 -7.07
CA TYR A 155 -1.61 5.51 -7.88
C TYR A 155 -1.77 3.99 -7.81
N ILE A 156 -1.61 3.35 -8.96
CA ILE A 156 -1.61 1.89 -9.03
C ILE A 156 -0.35 1.37 -8.35
N HIS A 157 -0.53 0.45 -7.42
CA HIS A 157 0.59 -0.14 -6.70
C HIS A 157 0.36 -1.64 -6.42
N GLY A 158 1.45 -2.35 -6.17
CA GLY A 158 1.41 -3.79 -5.92
C GLY A 158 2.80 -4.38 -5.66
N VAL A 159 2.86 -5.71 -5.59
CA VAL A 159 4.10 -6.47 -5.40
C VAL A 159 4.08 -7.68 -6.32
N LEU A 160 5.12 -7.86 -7.13
CA LEU A 160 5.27 -9.03 -7.99
C LEU A 160 5.44 -10.32 -7.17
N PRO A 161 5.20 -11.50 -7.77
CA PRO A 161 5.47 -12.78 -7.11
C PRO A 161 6.90 -12.81 -6.56
N HIS A 162 7.05 -13.24 -5.32
CA HIS A 162 8.30 -13.13 -4.58
C HIS A 162 8.49 -14.29 -3.59
N SER A 163 9.68 -14.38 -3.02
CA SER A 163 9.99 -15.32 -1.95
C SER A 163 9.17 -15.05 -0.69
N GLU A 164 9.03 -16.05 0.15
CA GLU A 164 8.36 -15.94 1.45
C GLU A 164 9.09 -15.01 2.43
N GLY A 165 8.40 -14.61 3.49
CA GLY A 165 8.98 -13.88 4.61
C GLY A 165 8.87 -12.37 4.53
N ARG A 166 8.20 -11.80 3.51
CA ARG A 166 7.96 -10.35 3.45
C ARG A 166 6.90 -9.94 4.47
N ILE A 167 7.25 -8.98 5.34
CA ILE A 167 6.36 -8.47 6.38
C ILE A 167 6.22 -6.96 6.21
N THR A 168 4.97 -6.48 6.11
CA THR A 168 4.66 -5.04 5.99
C THR A 168 3.44 -4.69 6.83
N LEU A 169 3.47 -3.51 7.44
CA LEU A 169 2.33 -2.83 8.02
C LEU A 169 1.92 -1.70 7.09
N MET A 170 0.65 -1.64 6.73
CA MET A 170 0.07 -0.60 5.89
C MET A 170 -0.98 0.16 6.68
N TYR A 171 -1.08 1.46 6.39
CA TYR A 171 -2.24 2.24 6.81
C TYR A 171 -2.53 3.37 5.83
N ASN A 172 -3.81 3.67 5.72
CA ASN A 172 -4.35 4.79 4.95
C ASN A 172 -4.85 5.87 5.90
N ILE A 173 -4.55 7.13 5.59
CA ILE A 173 -5.02 8.31 6.35
C ILE A 173 -6.35 8.77 5.75
N TRP A 174 -7.38 8.93 6.59
CA TRP A 174 -8.72 9.29 6.18
C TRP A 174 -9.26 10.53 6.91
N ASP A 175 -9.97 11.40 6.20
CA ASP A 175 -10.73 12.52 6.75
C ASP A 175 -12.17 12.16 7.15
N TYR A 176 -12.58 10.91 6.89
CA TYR A 176 -13.81 10.30 7.39
C TYR A 176 -13.57 8.82 7.72
N ARG A 177 -14.52 8.17 8.41
CA ARG A 177 -14.43 6.73 8.69
C ARG A 177 -15.17 5.92 7.60
N PRO A 178 -14.50 5.07 6.81
CA PRO A 178 -15.15 4.12 5.92
C PRO A 178 -16.09 3.17 6.67
N LYS A 179 -17.28 2.92 6.10
CA LYS A 179 -18.39 2.24 6.81
C LYS A 179 -18.08 0.82 7.28
N ALA A 180 -17.31 0.05 6.54
CA ALA A 180 -17.07 -1.37 6.81
C ALA A 180 -15.92 -1.66 7.79
N LEU A 181 -15.27 -0.62 8.32
CA LEU A 181 -14.08 -0.78 9.14
C LEU A 181 -14.39 -0.79 10.64
N ASN A 182 -13.84 -1.76 11.34
CA ASN A 182 -13.97 -1.94 12.79
C ASN A 182 -12.60 -2.05 13.46
N ARG A 183 -12.53 -1.80 14.76
CA ARG A 183 -11.33 -2.09 15.55
C ARG A 183 -11.05 -3.59 15.60
N LEU A 184 -9.79 -3.95 15.79
CA LEU A 184 -9.32 -5.35 15.78
C LEU A 184 -10.11 -6.24 16.75
N GLY A 185 -10.42 -5.79 17.97
CA GLY A 185 -11.16 -6.53 18.99
C GLY A 185 -12.67 -6.64 18.76
N GLN A 186 -13.27 -5.77 17.95
CA GLN A 186 -14.73 -5.68 17.75
C GLN A 186 -15.25 -6.57 16.62
N ARG A 187 -14.40 -7.33 15.94
CA ARG A 187 -14.71 -8.06 14.70
C ARG A 187 -15.50 -9.35 14.87
N THR A 188 -15.80 -9.78 16.05
CA THR A 188 -16.49 -11.07 16.30
C THR A 188 -17.87 -11.16 15.64
N LEU A 189 -18.53 -10.05 15.37
CA LEU A 189 -19.85 -9.99 14.73
C LEU A 189 -19.81 -9.78 13.21
N ALA A 190 -18.72 -9.24 12.66
CA ALA A 190 -18.60 -8.92 11.24
C ALA A 190 -17.92 -10.03 10.40
N ARG A 191 -17.51 -11.15 11.00
CA ARG A 191 -16.81 -12.26 10.34
C ARG A 191 -17.49 -12.79 9.07
N ASN A 192 -18.81 -12.71 8.98
CA ASN A 192 -19.55 -13.23 7.84
C ASN A 192 -19.61 -12.26 6.64
N MET A 193 -19.31 -10.97 6.83
CA MET A 193 -19.34 -10.00 5.74
C MET A 193 -17.93 -9.75 5.13
N SER A 194 -16.88 -9.73 5.96
CA SER A 194 -15.53 -9.36 5.48
C SER A 194 -14.83 -10.45 4.66
N SER A 195 -15.04 -11.74 4.96
CA SER A 195 -14.39 -12.82 4.19
C SER A 195 -14.88 -12.92 2.74
N GLN A 196 -16.10 -12.44 2.45
CA GLN A 196 -16.59 -12.32 1.07
C GLN A 196 -16.07 -11.04 0.37
N PHE A 197 -15.68 -10.01 1.13
CA PHE A 197 -15.25 -8.74 0.58
C PHE A 197 -13.83 -8.79 -0.01
N PHE A 198 -12.92 -9.57 0.56
CA PHE A 198 -11.52 -9.63 0.11
C PHE A 198 -11.23 -10.68 -0.97
N ALA A 199 -12.20 -11.57 -1.27
CA ALA A 199 -12.02 -12.62 -2.27
C ALA A 199 -12.08 -12.13 -3.73
N ARG A 200 -12.42 -10.88 -3.98
CA ARG A 200 -12.55 -10.31 -5.33
C ARG A 200 -11.92 -8.93 -5.44
N HIS A 201 -10.63 -8.80 -5.15
CA HIS A 201 -9.88 -7.82 -5.93
C HIS A 201 -9.86 -8.38 -7.35
N GLU A 202 -10.62 -7.76 -8.25
CA GLU A 202 -10.41 -7.98 -9.67
C GLU A 202 -8.94 -7.69 -9.92
N SER A 203 -8.15 -8.74 -10.13
CA SER A 203 -6.78 -8.59 -10.56
C SER A 203 -6.85 -7.70 -11.79
N ILE A 204 -6.17 -6.56 -11.75
CA ILE A 204 -5.94 -5.82 -12.97
C ILE A 204 -5.07 -6.77 -13.78
N ASP A 205 -5.66 -7.39 -14.79
CA ASP A 205 -4.91 -8.21 -15.73
C ASP A 205 -3.75 -7.35 -16.23
N PRO A 206 -2.54 -7.92 -16.35
CA PRO A 206 -1.41 -7.20 -16.91
C PRO A 206 -1.83 -6.67 -18.27
N VAL A 207 -2.13 -5.39 -18.32
CA VAL A 207 -2.66 -4.74 -19.51
C VAL A 207 -1.51 -4.67 -20.51
N THR A 208 -1.73 -5.25 -21.67
CA THR A 208 -0.90 -4.99 -22.83
C THR A 208 -1.25 -3.56 -23.26
N TRP A 209 -0.42 -2.59 -22.92
CA TRP A 209 -0.63 -1.22 -23.41
C TRP A 209 -0.37 -1.14 -24.90
N LEU A 210 -1.44 -0.90 -25.64
CA LEU A 210 -1.43 -0.57 -27.06
C LEU A 210 -1.47 0.97 -27.18
N GLY A 211 -0.43 1.65 -26.73
CA GLY A 211 -0.38 3.10 -26.75
C GLY A 211 0.81 3.64 -27.52
N GLU A 212 0.79 4.94 -27.82
CA GLU A 212 1.92 5.66 -28.42
C GLU A 212 3.15 5.56 -27.52
N THR A 213 4.34 5.54 -28.11
CA THR A 213 5.62 5.52 -27.39
C THR A 213 5.76 6.78 -26.55
N CYS A 214 5.88 6.62 -25.24
CA CYS A 214 6.22 7.69 -24.32
C CYS A 214 7.48 7.33 -23.54
N ASP A 215 8.17 8.34 -23.05
CA ASP A 215 9.29 8.13 -22.14
C ASP A 215 8.75 7.75 -20.77
N SER A 216 9.19 6.61 -20.23
CA SER A 216 8.85 6.15 -18.89
C SER A 216 10.08 6.22 -17.99
N THR A 217 9.94 6.78 -16.80
CA THR A 217 11.01 6.86 -15.80
C THR A 217 10.77 5.87 -14.69
N VAL A 218 11.73 4.98 -14.46
CA VAL A 218 11.74 4.08 -13.29
C VAL A 218 12.61 4.70 -12.21
N THR A 219 12.03 4.92 -11.04
CA THR A 219 12.74 5.39 -9.86
C THR A 219 12.94 4.23 -8.89
N LEU A 220 14.19 3.98 -8.54
CA LEU A 220 14.59 3.01 -7.52
C LEU A 220 14.92 3.77 -6.23
N PHE A 221 14.33 3.34 -5.12
CA PHE A 221 14.70 3.78 -3.78
C PHE A 221 15.41 2.64 -3.04
N GLY A 222 16.66 2.86 -2.66
CA GLY A 222 17.40 2.04 -1.72
C GLY A 222 17.58 2.76 -0.38
N PRO A 223 18.31 2.15 0.57
CA PRO A 223 18.46 2.66 1.93
C PRO A 223 18.88 4.13 1.99
N ASP A 224 19.95 4.48 1.28
CA ASP A 224 20.53 5.82 1.28
C ASP A 224 20.73 6.38 -0.14
N TRP A 225 20.03 5.80 -1.13
CA TRP A 225 20.17 6.20 -2.51
C TRP A 225 18.84 6.23 -3.28
N LYS A 226 18.81 7.11 -4.28
CA LYS A 226 17.76 7.19 -5.28
C LYS A 226 18.41 7.12 -6.67
N ARG A 227 17.91 6.24 -7.54
CA ARG A 227 18.35 6.13 -8.93
C ARG A 227 17.18 6.25 -9.87
N GLN A 228 17.34 6.97 -10.97
CA GLN A 228 16.35 7.10 -12.04
C GLN A 228 16.90 6.52 -13.34
N ILE A 229 16.06 5.79 -14.05
CA ILE A 229 16.36 5.22 -15.36
C ILE A 229 15.17 5.55 -16.26
N THR A 230 15.43 6.17 -17.41
CA THR A 230 14.38 6.53 -18.37
C THR A 230 14.37 5.52 -19.52
N PHE A 231 13.20 5.00 -19.85
CA PHE A 231 12.94 4.13 -20.98
C PHE A 231 12.10 4.87 -22.02
N LYS A 232 12.35 4.58 -23.30
CA LYS A 232 11.62 5.22 -24.43
C LYS A 232 10.30 4.52 -24.79
N HIS A 233 9.83 3.59 -23.97
CA HIS A 233 8.61 2.85 -24.23
C HIS A 233 7.80 2.74 -22.94
N PRO A 234 6.46 2.63 -23.01
CA PRO A 234 5.65 2.31 -21.84
C PRO A 234 6.17 1.04 -21.19
N VAL A 235 6.34 1.07 -19.87
CA VAL A 235 6.82 -0.09 -19.12
C VAL A 235 5.62 -0.92 -18.67
N GLY A 236 5.40 -2.08 -19.29
CA GLY A 236 4.39 -3.05 -18.88
C GLY A 236 4.83 -3.88 -17.66
N ILE A 237 3.91 -4.63 -17.05
CA ILE A 237 4.24 -5.49 -15.89
C ILE A 237 5.29 -6.54 -16.25
N SER A 238 5.24 -7.11 -17.45
CA SER A 238 6.21 -8.09 -17.95
C SER A 238 7.61 -7.47 -18.05
N GLU A 239 7.72 -6.26 -18.57
CA GLU A 239 8.96 -5.52 -18.71
C GLU A 239 9.51 -5.11 -17.34
N ILE A 240 8.65 -4.66 -16.43
CA ILE A 240 9.01 -4.37 -15.04
C ILE A 240 9.59 -5.62 -14.36
N GLY A 241 8.94 -6.77 -14.50
CA GLY A 241 9.41 -8.04 -13.95
C GLY A 241 10.75 -8.50 -14.54
N SER A 242 10.96 -8.29 -15.84
CA SER A 242 12.22 -8.60 -16.51
C SER A 242 13.33 -7.65 -16.09
N PHE A 243 13.04 -6.37 -16.02
CA PHE A 243 13.98 -5.35 -15.54
C PHE A 243 14.44 -5.64 -14.10
N TRP A 244 13.49 -5.97 -13.22
CA TRP A 244 13.81 -6.30 -11.84
C TRP A 244 14.75 -7.51 -11.71
N LYS A 245 14.57 -8.54 -12.55
CA LYS A 245 15.47 -9.71 -12.59
C LYS A 245 16.90 -9.36 -13.03
N VAL A 246 17.08 -8.32 -13.84
CA VAL A 246 18.40 -7.88 -14.31
C VAL A 246 19.16 -7.08 -13.25
N ILE A 247 18.44 -6.35 -12.37
CA ILE A 247 19.07 -5.47 -11.37
C ILE A 247 19.24 -6.12 -9.98
N GLN A 248 18.74 -7.33 -9.77
CA GLN A 248 19.00 -8.15 -8.58
C GLN A 248 20.40 -8.80 -8.63
#